data_4a1b85e6f1c50966da358f9a3934b8af
#
_entry.id   4a1b85e6f1c50966da358f9a3934b8af
#
_cell.length_a   1.000
_cell.length_b   1.000
_cell.length_c   1.000
_cell.angle_alpha   90.00
_cell.angle_beta   90.00
_cell.angle_gamma   90.00
#
_symmetry.space_group_name_H-M   'P 1'
#
loop_
_entity.id
_entity.type
_entity.pdbx_description
1 polymer ?
#
loop_
_entity_poly.entity_id
_entity_poly.type
_entity_poly.pdbx_seq_one_letter_code
_entity_poly.pdbx_strand_id
1 'polypeptide(L)'
;SIDYNHRFENGLGINAMVSLSDAQTEITAYGDTKSIDSWYIGKKYGEIWGYRTDRLYQKDDFVYADGKLVTVWALNGKEVPANTPGAKEMNKLKDPNGVYQDYFQTGTIKFGPGDVKYKDVNGDGKIDGGSRSVGTVTDENDPNYGKRDTGDLEVIGNSTPRYEYGIRLGADYKGFDFSIFMQGVGKRDIWGAGFLAIPGFNTGDGA
;
A
#
# COMPACT_ATOMS: atom_id res chain seq x y z
N SER A 1 -27.96 14.35 5.46
CA SER A 1 -28.39 14.86 4.15
C SER A 1 -28.96 16.27 4.28
N ILE A 2 -28.91 17.00 3.20
CA ILE A 2 -29.51 18.32 3.03
C ILE A 2 -30.43 18.24 1.84
N ASP A 3 -31.68 18.66 2.03
CA ASP A 3 -32.69 18.66 1.00
C ASP A 3 -33.15 20.11 0.77
N TYR A 4 -33.22 20.48 -0.49
CA TYR A 4 -33.73 21.78 -0.92
C TYR A 4 -34.82 21.62 -1.98
N ASN A 5 -35.97 22.27 -1.78
CA ASN A 5 -37.07 22.28 -2.73
C ASN A 5 -37.57 23.71 -2.86
N HIS A 6 -37.71 24.14 -4.09
CA HIS A 6 -38.26 25.47 -4.36
C HIS A 6 -39.13 25.46 -5.65
N ARG A 7 -40.26 26.13 -5.58
CA ARG A 7 -41.09 26.38 -6.74
C ARG A 7 -41.20 27.90 -7.00
N PHE A 8 -40.80 28.28 -8.20
CA PHE A 8 -40.81 29.67 -8.62
C PHE A 8 -42.22 30.06 -9.08
N GLU A 9 -42.50 31.37 -9.07
CA GLU A 9 -43.80 31.92 -9.50
C GLU A 9 -44.13 31.59 -10.98
N ASN A 10 -43.13 31.41 -11.84
CA ASN A 10 -43.30 31.00 -13.24
C ASN A 10 -43.64 29.51 -13.41
N GLY A 11 -43.79 28.75 -12.31
CA GLY A 11 -44.15 27.34 -12.28
C GLY A 11 -42.96 26.39 -12.36
N LEU A 12 -41.73 26.88 -12.49
CA LEU A 12 -40.51 26.03 -12.42
C LEU A 12 -40.34 25.52 -11.00
N GLY A 13 -40.32 24.21 -10.83
CA GLY A 13 -39.89 23.52 -9.59
C GLY A 13 -38.45 23.07 -9.69
N ILE A 14 -37.68 23.23 -8.64
CA ILE A 14 -36.36 22.65 -8.52
C ILE A 14 -36.26 21.89 -7.20
N ASN A 15 -35.57 20.76 -7.21
CA ASN A 15 -35.21 20.01 -6.01
C ASN A 15 -33.75 19.60 -6.07
N ALA A 16 -33.10 19.63 -4.93
CA ALA A 16 -31.72 19.18 -4.77
C ALA A 16 -31.59 18.44 -3.44
N MET A 17 -30.90 17.32 -3.45
CA MET A 17 -30.55 16.57 -2.26
C MET A 17 -29.07 16.26 -2.31
N VAL A 18 -28.39 16.51 -1.21
CA VAL A 18 -26.99 16.12 -1.01
C VAL A 18 -26.90 15.29 0.24
N SER A 19 -26.26 14.14 0.14
CA SER A 19 -25.95 13.27 1.26
C SER A 19 -24.45 13.01 1.35
N LEU A 20 -23.94 12.94 2.56
CA LEU A 20 -22.58 12.51 2.87
C LEU A 20 -22.67 11.56 4.04
N SER A 21 -21.99 10.42 3.91
CA SER A 21 -21.82 9.45 4.99
C SER A 21 -20.37 9.03 5.11
N ASP A 22 -19.95 8.72 6.32
CA ASP A 22 -18.64 8.18 6.62
C ASP A 22 -18.74 7.21 7.79
N ALA A 23 -18.09 6.06 7.64
CA ALA A 23 -18.04 5.04 8.69
C ALA A 23 -16.65 4.41 8.73
N GLN A 24 -16.20 4.13 9.94
CA GLN A 24 -14.97 3.38 10.18
C GLN A 24 -15.23 2.35 11.27
N THR A 25 -14.92 1.11 10.97
CA THR A 25 -15.07 0.00 11.91
C THR A 25 -13.72 -0.38 12.48
N GLU A 26 -13.62 -0.50 13.78
CA GLU A 26 -12.45 -0.92 14.52
C GLU A 26 -12.78 -2.15 15.37
N ILE A 27 -11.84 -3.09 15.45
CA ILE A 27 -11.96 -4.29 16.29
C ILE A 27 -11.65 -3.92 17.73
N THR A 28 -12.66 -3.97 18.59
CA THR A 28 -12.52 -3.63 20.01
C THR A 28 -12.30 -4.84 20.91
N ALA A 29 -12.68 -6.02 20.44
CA ALA A 29 -12.46 -7.28 21.16
C ALA A 29 -12.24 -8.41 20.16
N TYR A 30 -11.20 -9.17 20.36
CA TYR A 30 -10.85 -10.38 19.63
C TYR A 30 -9.85 -11.16 20.48
N GLY A 31 -9.66 -12.44 20.25
CA GLY A 31 -8.71 -13.26 21.04
C GLY A 31 -7.29 -12.65 21.14
N ASP A 32 -6.33 -13.38 21.64
CA ASP A 32 -4.98 -12.88 21.93
C ASP A 32 -4.08 -12.77 20.70
N THR A 33 -4.65 -12.82 19.49
CA THR A 33 -3.90 -12.76 18.23
C THR A 33 -3.28 -11.38 18.05
N LYS A 34 -1.99 -11.35 17.73
CA LYS A 34 -1.23 -10.13 17.44
C LYS A 34 -0.69 -10.08 16.02
N SER A 35 -1.12 -10.98 15.13
CA SER A 35 -0.66 -11.01 13.74
C SER A 35 -1.41 -10.02 12.86
N ILE A 36 -0.68 -9.31 11.98
CA ILE A 36 -1.27 -8.46 10.95
C ILE A 36 -2.13 -9.25 9.95
N ASP A 37 -1.86 -10.55 9.79
CA ASP A 37 -2.59 -11.45 8.88
C ASP A 37 -3.95 -11.91 9.43
N SER A 38 -4.24 -11.58 10.68
CA SER A 38 -5.47 -11.93 11.37
C SER A 38 -6.20 -10.70 11.90
N TRP A 39 -7.27 -10.92 12.66
CA TRP A 39 -7.91 -9.88 13.43
C TRP A 39 -7.13 -9.65 14.73
N TYR A 40 -6.96 -8.39 15.11
CA TYR A 40 -6.37 -7.98 16.38
C TYR A 40 -7.10 -6.74 16.91
N ILE A 41 -7.00 -6.49 18.21
CA ILE A 41 -7.62 -5.33 18.86
C ILE A 41 -6.96 -4.04 18.32
N GLY A 42 -7.78 -3.09 17.90
CA GLY A 42 -7.35 -1.84 17.27
C GLY A 42 -7.23 -1.90 15.75
N LYS A 43 -7.40 -3.09 15.13
CA LYS A 43 -7.40 -3.22 13.66
C LYS A 43 -8.63 -2.52 13.08
N LYS A 44 -8.39 -1.66 12.10
CA LYS A 44 -9.48 -1.08 11.32
C LYS A 44 -9.87 -2.04 10.20
N TYR A 45 -11.16 -2.22 10.01
CA TYR A 45 -11.65 -3.05 8.92
C TYR A 45 -11.14 -2.50 7.57
N GLY A 46 -10.62 -3.40 6.74
CA GLY A 46 -10.09 -3.03 5.42
C GLY A 46 -8.66 -2.52 5.40
N GLU A 47 -7.91 -2.54 6.51
CA GLU A 47 -6.48 -2.20 6.51
C GLU A 47 -5.69 -3.00 5.47
N ILE A 48 -4.87 -2.28 4.71
CA ILE A 48 -3.93 -2.85 3.76
C ILE A 48 -2.53 -2.65 4.32
N TRP A 49 -1.86 -3.75 4.66
CA TRP A 49 -0.48 -3.76 5.09
C TRP A 49 0.46 -3.94 3.92
N GLY A 50 1.56 -3.22 3.90
CA GLY A 50 2.55 -3.32 2.83
C GLY A 50 3.81 -2.54 3.14
N TYR A 51 4.79 -2.65 2.25
CA TYR A 51 6.05 -1.92 2.34
C TYR A 51 5.89 -0.54 1.71
N ARG A 52 6.44 0.47 2.36
CA ARG A 52 6.43 1.82 1.83
C ARG A 52 7.49 1.98 0.74
N THR A 53 7.06 2.39 -0.43
CA THR A 53 7.97 2.77 -1.52
C THR A 53 8.72 4.04 -1.14
N ASP A 54 10.05 4.02 -1.29
CA ASP A 54 10.88 5.21 -1.29
C ASP A 54 10.82 5.90 -2.66
N ARG A 55 11.31 5.22 -3.68
CA ARG A 55 11.33 5.62 -5.09
C ARG A 55 11.62 4.43 -6.00
N LEU A 56 11.74 4.67 -7.28
CA LEU A 56 12.32 3.67 -8.18
C LEU A 56 13.84 3.77 -8.17
N TYR A 57 14.51 2.63 -8.22
CA TYR A 57 15.96 2.60 -8.42
C TYR A 57 16.34 3.27 -9.72
N GLN A 58 17.39 4.09 -9.66
CA GLN A 58 17.99 4.77 -10.80
C GLN A 58 19.29 4.06 -11.22
N LYS A 59 19.75 4.30 -12.44
CA LYS A 59 21.05 3.77 -12.90
C LYS A 59 22.19 4.14 -11.95
N ASP A 60 22.15 5.36 -11.43
CA ASP A 60 23.18 5.90 -10.54
C ASP A 60 23.19 5.27 -9.13
N ASP A 61 22.18 4.47 -8.80
CA ASP A 61 22.17 3.72 -7.54
C ASP A 61 23.07 2.50 -7.57
N PHE A 62 23.52 2.07 -8.76
CA PHE A 62 24.27 0.83 -8.96
C PHE A 62 25.68 1.05 -9.46
N VAL A 63 26.54 0.08 -9.20
CA VAL A 63 27.91 0.02 -9.72
C VAL A 63 27.93 -0.72 -11.05
N TYR A 64 28.61 -0.13 -12.04
CA TYR A 64 28.82 -0.72 -13.37
C TYR A 64 30.30 -0.97 -13.63
N ALA A 65 30.61 -2.08 -14.30
CA ALA A 65 31.91 -2.37 -14.89
C ALA A 65 31.69 -2.79 -16.35
N ASP A 66 32.38 -2.19 -17.28
CA ASP A 66 32.27 -2.45 -18.73
C ASP A 66 30.83 -2.40 -19.25
N GLY A 67 30.06 -1.44 -18.73
CA GLY A 67 28.65 -1.23 -19.10
C GLY A 67 27.66 -2.26 -18.53
N LYS A 68 28.11 -3.21 -17.70
CA LYS A 68 27.29 -4.23 -17.05
C LYS A 68 27.18 -3.96 -15.54
N LEU A 69 26.06 -4.31 -14.96
CA LEU A 69 25.86 -4.27 -13.52
C LEU A 69 26.83 -5.24 -12.82
N VAL A 70 27.52 -4.73 -11.81
CA VAL A 70 28.36 -5.53 -10.93
C VAL A 70 27.47 -6.24 -9.93
N THR A 71 27.76 -7.52 -9.62
CA THR A 71 27.01 -8.28 -8.64
C THR A 71 27.84 -8.57 -7.39
N VAL A 72 27.12 -8.68 -6.26
CA VAL A 72 27.67 -9.01 -4.94
C VAL A 72 26.72 -9.99 -4.25
N TRP A 73 27.16 -10.58 -3.15
CA TRP A 73 26.30 -11.36 -2.29
C TRP A 73 25.80 -10.51 -1.13
N ALA A 74 24.52 -10.60 -0.83
CA ALA A 74 23.89 -9.88 0.25
C ALA A 74 23.06 -10.80 1.14
N LEU A 75 23.05 -10.50 2.43
CA LEU A 75 22.26 -11.17 3.45
C LEU A 75 21.80 -10.15 4.49
N ASN A 76 20.53 -10.19 4.82
CA ASN A 76 19.92 -9.28 5.80
C ASN A 76 20.26 -7.80 5.51
N GLY A 77 20.08 -7.40 4.26
CA GLY A 77 20.29 -6.02 3.81
C GLY A 77 21.74 -5.59 3.59
N LYS A 78 22.74 -6.43 3.90
CA LYS A 78 24.18 -6.08 3.86
C LYS A 78 24.95 -6.94 2.89
N GLU A 79 25.99 -6.35 2.30
CA GLU A 79 26.96 -7.08 1.48
C GLU A 79 27.76 -8.06 2.35
N VAL A 80 27.91 -9.30 1.89
CA VAL A 80 28.61 -10.38 2.59
C VAL A 80 29.56 -11.10 1.64
N PRO A 81 30.54 -11.88 2.14
CA PRO A 81 31.40 -12.70 1.30
C PRO A 81 30.63 -13.68 0.42
N ALA A 82 31.19 -13.97 -0.74
CA ALA A 82 30.61 -14.97 -1.65
C ALA A 82 30.46 -16.32 -0.93
N ASN A 83 29.39 -17.04 -1.29
CA ASN A 83 29.04 -18.34 -0.69
C ASN A 83 28.68 -18.32 0.81
N THR A 84 28.37 -17.14 1.39
CA THR A 84 27.75 -17.07 2.72
C THR A 84 26.42 -17.84 2.71
N PRO A 85 26.19 -18.80 3.61
CA PRO A 85 24.93 -19.53 3.64
C PRO A 85 23.71 -18.61 3.76
N GLY A 86 22.73 -18.79 2.87
CA GLY A 86 21.51 -17.96 2.84
C GLY A 86 21.65 -16.61 2.11
N ALA A 87 22.86 -16.19 1.75
CA ALA A 87 23.06 -14.98 0.97
C ALA A 87 22.52 -15.12 -0.47
N LYS A 88 22.06 -14.01 -1.02
CA LYS A 88 21.53 -13.92 -2.38
C LYS A 88 22.42 -13.02 -3.23
N GLU A 89 22.54 -13.36 -4.50
CA GLU A 89 23.31 -12.54 -5.44
C GLU A 89 22.49 -11.33 -5.85
N MET A 90 22.99 -10.13 -5.60
CA MET A 90 22.32 -8.84 -5.84
C MET A 90 23.15 -7.95 -6.74
N ASN A 91 22.53 -7.00 -7.42
CA ASN A 91 23.26 -5.92 -8.09
C ASN A 91 23.88 -4.99 -7.04
N LYS A 92 25.18 -4.68 -7.20
CA LYS A 92 25.93 -3.88 -6.22
C LYS A 92 25.41 -2.45 -6.16
N LEU A 93 25.04 -2.01 -4.96
CA LEU A 93 24.66 -0.63 -4.69
C LEU A 93 25.90 0.25 -4.65
N LYS A 94 25.78 1.48 -5.18
CA LYS A 94 26.84 2.48 -5.15
C LYS A 94 27.00 3.11 -3.77
N ASP A 95 25.88 3.26 -3.05
CA ASP A 95 25.89 3.73 -1.67
C ASP A 95 26.40 2.60 -0.74
N PRO A 96 27.52 2.79 -0.04
CA PRO A 96 28.08 1.79 0.86
C PRO A 96 27.16 1.51 2.07
N ASN A 97 26.26 2.43 2.39
CA ASN A 97 25.25 2.26 3.45
C ASN A 97 23.88 1.85 2.88
N GLY A 98 23.81 1.57 1.59
CA GLY A 98 22.57 1.16 0.94
C GLY A 98 22.08 -0.20 1.45
N VAL A 99 20.80 -0.29 1.74
CA VAL A 99 20.16 -1.53 2.20
C VAL A 99 19.77 -2.38 1.01
N TYR A 100 20.25 -3.62 0.96
CA TYR A 100 19.88 -4.60 -0.06
C TYR A 100 18.50 -5.18 0.23
N GLN A 101 17.69 -5.33 -0.80
CA GLN A 101 16.33 -5.91 -0.71
C GLN A 101 16.35 -7.43 -0.95
N ASP A 102 17.32 -8.12 -0.35
CA ASP A 102 17.54 -9.54 -0.53
C ASP A 102 16.38 -10.41 -0.01
N TYR A 103 15.61 -9.91 0.95
CA TYR A 103 14.38 -10.58 1.42
C TYR A 103 13.41 -10.89 0.28
N PHE A 104 13.21 -9.96 -0.65
CA PHE A 104 12.26 -10.11 -1.76
C PHE A 104 12.81 -10.86 -2.95
N GLN A 105 14.11 -11.09 -3.00
CA GLN A 105 14.68 -11.76 -4.15
C GLN A 105 14.31 -13.23 -4.18
N THR A 106 13.75 -13.65 -5.30
CA THR A 106 13.42 -15.04 -5.60
C THR A 106 14.09 -15.45 -6.91
N GLY A 107 14.69 -16.64 -6.93
CA GLY A 107 15.37 -17.15 -8.12
C GLY A 107 16.54 -16.26 -8.56
N THR A 108 16.64 -16.03 -9.87
CA THR A 108 17.74 -15.28 -10.51
C THR A 108 17.46 -13.82 -10.78
N ILE A 109 16.23 -13.35 -10.52
CA ILE A 109 15.84 -11.96 -10.75
C ILE A 109 16.45 -11.09 -9.66
N LYS A 110 17.19 -10.05 -10.05
CA LYS A 110 17.88 -9.11 -9.15
C LYS A 110 17.28 -7.73 -9.32
N PHE A 111 17.07 -7.01 -8.21
CA PHE A 111 16.65 -5.62 -8.27
C PHE A 111 17.64 -4.79 -9.07
N GLY A 112 17.12 -4.00 -9.97
CA GLY A 112 17.90 -3.16 -10.89
C GLY A 112 17.24 -1.78 -11.13
N PRO A 113 17.78 -0.98 -12.03
CA PRO A 113 17.19 0.31 -12.41
C PRO A 113 15.76 0.15 -12.92
N GLY A 114 14.83 0.92 -12.37
CA GLY A 114 13.40 0.86 -12.67
C GLY A 114 12.58 0.03 -11.67
N ASP A 115 13.21 -0.80 -10.86
CA ASP A 115 12.52 -1.55 -9.81
C ASP A 115 12.22 -0.65 -8.60
N VAL A 116 11.25 -1.08 -7.79
CA VAL A 116 10.85 -0.36 -6.58
C VAL A 116 11.91 -0.49 -5.50
N LYS A 117 12.33 0.66 -4.96
CA LYS A 117 13.12 0.75 -3.74
C LYS A 117 12.18 0.98 -2.56
N TYR A 118 12.22 0.09 -1.58
CA TYR A 118 11.45 0.20 -0.34
C TYR A 118 12.22 0.95 0.73
N LYS A 119 11.49 1.51 1.70
CA LYS A 119 12.05 2.15 2.88
C LYS A 119 12.33 1.12 3.97
N ASP A 120 13.48 1.25 4.59
CA ASP A 120 13.76 0.70 5.91
C ASP A 120 13.02 1.58 6.94
N VAL A 121 11.84 1.13 7.37
CA VAL A 121 10.93 1.91 8.21
C VAL A 121 11.34 1.83 9.67
N ASN A 122 11.79 0.67 10.12
CA ASN A 122 12.20 0.44 11.50
C ASN A 122 13.67 0.85 11.76
N GLY A 123 14.48 1.04 10.70
CA GLY A 123 15.86 1.52 10.76
C GLY A 123 16.87 0.47 11.22
N ASP A 124 16.58 -0.82 10.98
CA ASP A 124 17.46 -1.92 11.40
C ASP A 124 18.51 -2.32 10.34
N GLY A 125 18.45 -1.71 9.17
CA GLY A 125 19.40 -1.92 8.07
C GLY A 125 19.08 -3.13 7.20
N LYS A 126 17.85 -3.62 7.24
CA LYS A 126 17.30 -4.63 6.33
C LYS A 126 15.87 -4.26 5.97
N ILE A 127 15.30 -4.90 4.96
CA ILE A 127 13.90 -4.68 4.56
C ILE A 127 13.21 -6.03 4.58
N ASP A 128 12.39 -6.25 5.60
CA ASP A 128 11.67 -7.50 5.78
C ASP A 128 10.30 -7.33 6.49
N GLY A 129 9.59 -8.43 6.70
CA GLY A 129 8.28 -8.43 7.34
C GLY A 129 8.32 -8.64 8.85
N GLY A 130 9.48 -8.74 9.44
CA GLY A 130 9.63 -9.13 10.84
C GLY A 130 8.87 -10.44 11.15
N SER A 131 8.36 -10.58 12.35
CA SER A 131 7.47 -11.69 12.72
C SER A 131 6.00 -11.44 12.30
N ARG A 132 5.70 -10.33 11.61
CA ARG A 132 4.36 -9.89 11.22
C ARG A 132 3.42 -9.69 12.43
N SER A 133 3.97 -9.33 13.58
CA SER A 133 3.24 -9.13 14.82
C SER A 133 3.03 -7.64 15.13
N VAL A 134 1.81 -7.26 15.51
CA VAL A 134 1.53 -5.93 16.05
C VAL A 134 1.98 -5.78 17.52
N GLY A 135 2.47 -6.87 18.14
CA GLY A 135 3.12 -6.83 19.44
C GLY A 135 4.48 -6.12 19.38
N THR A 136 4.97 -5.75 20.55
CA THR A 136 6.26 -5.09 20.69
C THR A 136 7.37 -6.13 20.90
N VAL A 137 8.52 -5.91 20.31
CA VAL A 137 9.74 -6.70 20.56
C VAL A 137 10.17 -6.48 22.01
N THR A 138 10.32 -7.57 22.75
CA THR A 138 10.65 -7.55 24.18
C THR A 138 12.07 -8.02 24.50
N ASP A 139 12.82 -8.51 23.53
CA ASP A 139 14.22 -8.86 23.69
C ASP A 139 15.08 -7.59 23.65
N GLU A 140 15.72 -7.26 24.76
CA GLU A 140 16.57 -6.07 24.90
C GLU A 140 17.82 -6.10 24.02
N ASN A 141 18.21 -7.27 23.53
CA ASN A 141 19.33 -7.42 22.61
C ASN A 141 18.92 -7.27 21.12
N ASP A 142 17.62 -7.21 20.83
CA ASP A 142 17.13 -7.01 19.48
C ASP A 142 17.20 -5.52 19.09
N PRO A 143 17.74 -5.16 17.90
CA PRO A 143 17.77 -3.78 17.41
C PRO A 143 16.40 -3.11 17.35
N ASN A 144 15.34 -3.90 17.31
CA ASN A 144 13.96 -3.45 17.28
C ASN A 144 13.29 -3.41 18.67
N TYR A 145 14.05 -3.55 19.76
CA TYR A 145 13.50 -3.48 21.11
C TYR A 145 12.58 -2.29 21.32
N GLY A 146 11.40 -2.54 21.85
CA GLY A 146 10.38 -1.52 22.07
C GLY A 146 9.59 -1.10 20.83
N LYS A 147 9.95 -1.56 19.62
CA LYS A 147 9.21 -1.32 18.38
C LYS A 147 8.21 -2.44 18.10
N ARG A 148 7.27 -2.18 17.19
CA ARG A 148 6.40 -3.27 16.70
C ARG A 148 7.23 -4.27 15.89
N ASP A 149 6.87 -5.54 15.99
CA ASP A 149 7.55 -6.64 15.30
C ASP A 149 6.92 -6.92 13.93
N THR A 150 6.66 -5.86 13.20
CA THR A 150 6.13 -5.89 11.82
C THR A 150 7.22 -5.65 10.77
N GLY A 151 8.50 -5.65 11.18
CA GLY A 151 9.58 -5.25 10.28
C GLY A 151 9.28 -3.88 9.64
N ASP A 152 9.38 -3.80 8.31
CA ASP A 152 9.07 -2.59 7.55
C ASP A 152 7.63 -2.52 7.03
N LEU A 153 6.79 -3.47 7.47
CA LEU A 153 5.38 -3.44 7.12
C LEU A 153 4.65 -2.37 7.94
N GLU A 154 3.87 -1.55 7.25
CA GLU A 154 2.97 -0.57 7.85
C GLU A 154 1.62 -0.55 7.13
N VAL A 155 0.63 0.11 7.72
CA VAL A 155 -0.67 0.31 7.07
C VAL A 155 -0.50 1.35 5.97
N ILE A 156 -0.51 0.90 4.71
CA ILE A 156 -0.33 1.75 3.53
C ILE A 156 -1.64 2.19 2.90
N GLY A 157 -2.76 1.62 3.32
CA GLY A 157 -4.07 1.98 2.79
C GLY A 157 -5.22 1.33 3.54
N ASN A 158 -6.44 1.62 3.08
CA ASN A 158 -7.65 0.99 3.58
C ASN A 158 -8.66 0.77 2.43
N SER A 159 -9.16 -0.46 2.31
CA SER A 159 -10.08 -0.86 1.26
C SER A 159 -11.54 -0.49 1.54
N THR A 160 -11.86 -0.03 2.75
CA THR A 160 -13.20 0.41 3.12
C THR A 160 -13.51 1.77 2.49
N PRO A 161 -14.64 1.92 1.80
CA PRO A 161 -15.05 3.21 1.28
C PRO A 161 -15.20 4.25 2.40
N ARG A 162 -14.73 5.47 2.14
CA ARG A 162 -14.84 6.61 3.04
C ARG A 162 -15.43 7.80 2.30
N TYR A 163 -16.21 8.62 3.01
CA TYR A 163 -16.85 9.80 2.44
C TYR A 163 -17.72 9.45 1.23
N GLU A 164 -18.67 8.54 1.46
CA GLU A 164 -19.66 8.18 0.43
C GLU A 164 -20.65 9.34 0.28
N TYR A 165 -20.82 9.81 -0.94
CA TYR A 165 -21.72 10.93 -1.22
C TYR A 165 -22.73 10.61 -2.31
N GLY A 166 -23.89 11.22 -2.18
CA GLY A 166 -24.95 11.17 -3.18
C GLY A 166 -25.47 12.59 -3.46
N ILE A 167 -25.70 12.88 -4.71
CA ILE A 167 -26.29 14.16 -5.16
C ILE A 167 -27.45 13.80 -6.06
N ARG A 168 -28.63 14.34 -5.75
CA ARG A 168 -29.80 14.29 -6.62
C ARG A 168 -30.20 15.70 -6.97
N LEU A 169 -30.37 15.96 -8.25
CA LEU A 169 -30.91 17.21 -8.76
C LEU A 169 -32.13 16.90 -9.60
N GLY A 170 -33.17 17.69 -9.45
CA GLY A 170 -34.39 17.57 -10.26
C GLY A 170 -34.97 18.92 -10.58
N ALA A 171 -35.68 18.98 -11.69
CA ALA A 171 -36.46 20.15 -12.11
C ALA A 171 -37.71 19.69 -12.80
N ASP A 172 -38.82 20.40 -12.55
CA ASP A 172 -40.09 20.23 -13.27
C ASP A 172 -40.57 21.56 -13.83
N TYR A 173 -41.06 21.55 -15.08
CA TYR A 173 -41.59 22.72 -15.71
C TYR A 173 -42.60 22.35 -16.81
N LYS A 174 -43.82 22.88 -16.73
CA LYS A 174 -44.85 22.72 -17.76
C LYS A 174 -45.06 21.28 -18.26
N GLY A 175 -45.06 20.30 -17.36
CA GLY A 175 -45.26 18.90 -17.67
C GLY A 175 -43.99 18.12 -18.09
N PHE A 176 -42.82 18.77 -18.11
CA PHE A 176 -41.54 18.13 -18.29
C PHE A 176 -40.87 17.95 -16.94
N ASP A 177 -40.36 16.73 -16.65
CA ASP A 177 -39.60 16.38 -15.48
C ASP A 177 -38.19 15.97 -15.87
N PHE A 178 -37.19 16.47 -15.13
CA PHE A 178 -35.80 16.08 -15.27
C PHE A 178 -35.25 15.69 -13.90
N SER A 179 -34.54 14.59 -13.85
CA SER A 179 -33.79 14.24 -12.65
C SER A 179 -32.44 13.57 -13.00
N ILE A 180 -31.43 13.90 -12.19
CA ILE A 180 -30.11 13.27 -12.25
C ILE A 180 -29.71 12.83 -10.85
N PHE A 181 -29.13 11.64 -10.75
CA PHE A 181 -28.57 11.14 -9.53
C PHE A 181 -27.10 10.77 -9.77
N MET A 182 -26.24 11.27 -8.90
CA MET A 182 -24.80 10.98 -8.88
C MET A 182 -24.43 10.43 -7.50
N GLN A 183 -23.58 9.42 -7.48
CA GLN A 183 -22.99 8.92 -6.24
C GLN A 183 -21.50 8.67 -6.43
N GLY A 184 -20.74 8.74 -5.35
CA GLY A 184 -19.32 8.49 -5.39
C GLY A 184 -18.74 8.21 -4.02
N VAL A 185 -17.47 7.83 -4.03
CA VAL A 185 -16.66 7.56 -2.87
C VAL A 185 -15.46 8.50 -2.88
N GLY A 186 -15.27 9.26 -1.80
CA GLY A 186 -14.20 10.24 -1.71
C GLY A 186 -12.82 9.65 -1.50
N LYS A 187 -12.74 8.49 -0.81
CA LYS A 187 -11.49 7.78 -0.58
C LYS A 187 -11.72 6.28 -0.46
N ARG A 188 -10.91 5.51 -1.19
CA ARG A 188 -10.81 4.07 -1.09
C ARG A 188 -9.49 3.63 -1.70
N ASP A 189 -8.75 2.77 -1.01
CA ASP A 189 -7.55 2.15 -1.55
C ASP A 189 -7.90 0.75 -2.08
N ILE A 190 -7.35 0.39 -3.24
CA ILE A 190 -7.57 -0.91 -3.85
C ILE A 190 -6.21 -1.58 -4.06
N TRP A 191 -6.07 -2.80 -3.56
CA TRP A 191 -4.89 -3.60 -3.86
C TRP A 191 -4.94 -4.04 -5.32
N GLY A 192 -4.05 -3.48 -6.14
CA GLY A 192 -3.91 -3.86 -7.54
C GLY A 192 -3.23 -5.23 -7.67
N ALA A 193 -3.82 -6.11 -8.47
CA ALA A 193 -3.25 -7.42 -8.76
C ALA A 193 -3.49 -7.80 -10.22
N GLY A 194 -2.67 -8.70 -10.76
CA GLY A 194 -2.79 -9.22 -12.11
C GLY A 194 -2.78 -8.10 -13.16
N PHE A 195 -3.76 -8.09 -14.03
CA PHE A 195 -3.85 -7.13 -15.15
C PHE A 195 -3.96 -5.66 -14.73
N LEU A 196 -4.36 -5.37 -13.49
CA LEU A 196 -4.38 -4.00 -12.96
C LEU A 196 -2.98 -3.50 -12.59
N ALA A 197 -2.07 -4.41 -12.22
CA ALA A 197 -0.72 -4.06 -11.79
C ALA A 197 0.30 -4.14 -12.93
N ILE A 198 0.06 -4.98 -13.93
CA ILE A 198 0.98 -5.23 -15.04
C ILE A 198 0.32 -4.79 -16.35
N PRO A 199 0.71 -3.62 -16.92
CA PRO A 199 0.19 -3.16 -18.19
C PRO A 199 0.42 -4.21 -19.29
N GLY A 200 -0.63 -4.54 -20.06
CA GLY A 200 -0.56 -5.55 -21.10
C GLY A 200 -0.63 -7.01 -20.61
N PHE A 201 -0.81 -7.23 -19.30
CA PHE A 201 -1.02 -8.57 -18.77
C PHE A 201 -2.32 -9.18 -19.34
N ASN A 202 -2.18 -10.29 -20.05
CA ASN A 202 -3.29 -11.09 -20.52
C ASN A 202 -3.27 -12.45 -19.84
N THR A 203 -4.34 -12.78 -19.12
CA THR A 203 -4.44 -14.04 -18.37
C THR A 203 -4.45 -15.30 -19.26
N GLY A 204 -4.60 -15.13 -20.57
CA GLY A 204 -4.55 -16.22 -21.54
C GLY A 204 -3.16 -16.49 -22.14
N ASP A 205 -2.28 -15.52 -22.07
CA ASP A 205 -0.91 -15.66 -22.58
C ASP A 205 -0.03 -15.97 -21.37
N GLY A 206 0.04 -17.23 -21.01
CA GLY A 206 0.94 -17.70 -19.97
C GLY A 206 2.36 -17.23 -20.27
N ALA A 207 2.80 -16.20 -19.57
CA ALA A 207 4.18 -15.74 -19.61
C ALA A 207 5.06 -16.65 -18.78
#